data_77a6f3499fe01cb32e4b87ee19a0c2a2
#
_entry.id   77a6f3499fe01cb32e4b87ee19a0c2a2
#
_cell.length_a   1.000
_cell.length_b   1.000
_cell.length_c   1.000
_cell.angle_alpha   90.00
_cell.angle_beta   90.00
_cell.angle_gamma   90.00
#
_symmetry.space_group_name_H-M   'P 1'
#
loop_
_entity.id
_entity.type
_entity.pdbx_description
1 polymer ?
#
loop_
_entity_poly.entity_id
_entity_poly.type
_entity_poly.pdbx_seq_one_letter_code
_entity_poly.pdbx_strand_id
1 'polypeptide(L)'
;LRVGGLGPSDDEAVGPLSQEGESLTTLGERLGFAPTDWVRLQRIHGDAFLPWLHRVARAPKDLRLRLLGGNDIAYTKLARRWWRPIAATRVGHAMQHRPVYFVSSNLHAIPNLLSGYVQRRRQLLSDFLARHEAAPDGPTGDEVQALRSLEPHANPENSLYYASRLWHQAHREQSLRDVRRAEEAERGITQIDASTGFDVGAQVIELAALHGSDLDPRLAPYAHILAASDAIILNVDYPLGLASYHIVREVMTSCDDVRGVYAIGKAATLNAAIGDVLLSSEVFDEHSGNRYAFPNAFRAKDVSKFLTIASALDNQTAVTVRGTFLQNQASLGRYYGERFTVVEMEAGPILSAVYEATRPDRHPSGERIVFRDVPMDFGIIHYASDTPYSQARTLGSRGLSVEGIDATYAAALAVLERILLTERSRISGERGEEEHAP
;
A
#
# COMPACT_ATOMS: atom_id res chain seq x y z
N LEU A 1 -13.41 4.78 -21.71
CA LEU A 1 -12.56 5.78 -22.35
C LEU A 1 -11.76 5.25 -23.55
N ARG A 2 -11.54 3.93 -23.67
CA ARG A 2 -10.88 3.30 -24.82
C ARG A 2 -11.82 3.05 -26.03
N VAL A 3 -13.12 3.08 -25.81
CA VAL A 3 -14.14 2.95 -26.87
C VAL A 3 -14.20 4.20 -27.77
N GLY A 4 -13.55 5.31 -27.37
CA GLY A 4 -13.49 6.56 -28.10
C GLY A 4 -12.12 6.96 -28.66
N GLY A 5 -11.20 6.03 -28.81
CA GLY A 5 -9.86 6.28 -29.37
C GLY A 5 -9.81 6.49 -30.90
N LEU A 6 -10.95 6.61 -31.55
CA LEU A 6 -11.09 7.06 -32.93
C LEU A 6 -11.31 8.57 -32.91
N GLY A 7 -10.42 9.34 -33.50
CA GLY A 7 -10.42 10.79 -33.51
C GLY A 7 -11.70 11.43 -34.08
N PRO A 8 -11.92 12.73 -33.88
CA PRO A 8 -13.16 13.43 -34.21
C PRO A 8 -13.33 13.81 -35.66
N SER A 9 -12.72 13.16 -36.59
CA SER A 9 -12.83 13.56 -38.00
C SER A 9 -13.05 12.37 -38.91
N ASP A 10 -14.19 11.76 -38.84
CA ASP A 10 -14.74 11.06 -40.02
C ASP A 10 -16.02 10.33 -39.60
N ASP A 11 -17.16 10.91 -39.90
CA ASP A 11 -18.48 10.28 -39.75
C ASP A 11 -18.63 9.00 -40.64
N GLU A 12 -17.65 8.69 -41.47
CA GLU A 12 -17.65 7.50 -42.37
C GLU A 12 -16.83 6.33 -41.88
N ALA A 13 -16.01 6.45 -40.81
CA ALA A 13 -15.01 5.44 -40.44
C ALA A 13 -15.36 4.56 -39.22
N VAL A 14 -16.51 4.70 -38.59
CA VAL A 14 -16.92 3.78 -37.53
C VAL A 14 -17.62 2.57 -38.16
N GLY A 15 -16.85 1.62 -38.62
CA GLY A 15 -17.33 0.29 -38.94
C GLY A 15 -18.05 -0.36 -37.76
N PRO A 16 -18.80 -1.44 -37.94
CA PRO A 16 -19.51 -2.12 -36.89
C PRO A 16 -18.55 -2.45 -35.75
N LEU A 17 -18.91 -2.09 -34.50
CA LEU A 17 -18.11 -2.36 -33.29
C LEU A 17 -17.83 -3.86 -33.12
N SER A 18 -18.72 -4.73 -33.60
CA SER A 18 -18.56 -6.17 -33.66
C SER A 18 -18.41 -6.63 -35.11
N GLN A 19 -17.48 -7.53 -35.38
CA GLN A 19 -17.42 -8.26 -36.65
C GLN A 19 -18.50 -9.34 -36.65
N GLU A 20 -19.02 -9.70 -37.83
CA GLU A 20 -19.99 -10.79 -37.95
C GLU A 20 -19.41 -12.08 -37.38
N GLY A 21 -20.06 -12.67 -36.36
CA GLY A 21 -19.61 -13.87 -35.65
C GLY A 21 -18.62 -13.65 -34.51
N GLU A 22 -18.24 -12.41 -34.17
CA GLU A 22 -17.35 -12.12 -33.05
C GLU A 22 -18.06 -12.37 -31.73
N SER A 23 -17.44 -13.12 -30.80
CA SER A 23 -17.97 -13.31 -29.46
C SER A 23 -17.85 -12.01 -28.62
N LEU A 24 -18.75 -11.84 -27.66
CA LEU A 24 -18.67 -10.69 -26.73
C LEU A 24 -17.34 -10.68 -25.94
N THR A 25 -16.76 -11.84 -25.66
CA THR A 25 -15.47 -11.96 -24.97
C THR A 25 -14.34 -11.41 -25.83
N THR A 26 -14.26 -11.85 -27.10
CA THR A 26 -13.28 -11.37 -28.08
C THR A 26 -13.38 -9.86 -28.32
N LEU A 27 -14.60 -9.33 -28.37
CA LEU A 27 -14.84 -7.89 -28.45
C LEU A 27 -14.28 -7.16 -27.23
N GLY A 28 -14.48 -7.69 -26.02
CA GLY A 28 -13.94 -7.11 -24.79
C GLY A 28 -12.41 -7.05 -24.77
N GLU A 29 -11.76 -8.13 -25.18
CA GLU A 29 -10.29 -8.21 -25.30
C GLU A 29 -9.76 -7.22 -26.33
N ARG A 30 -10.38 -7.15 -27.50
CA ARG A 30 -10.00 -6.21 -28.57
C ARG A 30 -10.16 -4.74 -28.14
N LEU A 31 -11.17 -4.43 -27.35
CA LEU A 31 -11.37 -3.11 -26.75
C LEU A 31 -10.46 -2.85 -25.55
N GLY A 32 -9.71 -3.85 -25.10
CA GLY A 32 -8.73 -3.75 -24.03
C GLY A 32 -9.36 -3.68 -22.63
N PHE A 33 -10.55 -4.25 -22.44
CA PHE A 33 -11.15 -4.41 -21.12
C PHE A 33 -10.58 -5.63 -20.41
N ALA A 34 -10.41 -5.53 -19.09
CA ALA A 34 -10.17 -6.70 -18.27
C ALA A 34 -11.42 -7.62 -18.30
N PRO A 35 -11.27 -8.96 -18.36
CA PRO A 35 -12.41 -9.87 -18.42
C PRO A 35 -13.45 -9.64 -17.31
N THR A 36 -12.99 -9.38 -16.09
CA THR A 36 -13.84 -9.07 -14.93
C THR A 36 -14.67 -7.80 -15.11
N ASP A 37 -14.09 -6.74 -15.66
CA ASP A 37 -14.78 -5.47 -15.88
C ASP A 37 -15.76 -5.58 -17.06
N TRP A 38 -15.39 -6.35 -18.07
CA TRP A 38 -16.27 -6.65 -19.18
C TRP A 38 -17.54 -7.40 -18.73
N VAL A 39 -17.38 -8.45 -17.93
CA VAL A 39 -18.51 -9.19 -17.34
C VAL A 39 -19.37 -8.31 -16.44
N ARG A 40 -18.76 -7.42 -15.65
CA ARG A 40 -19.51 -6.45 -14.83
C ARG A 40 -20.35 -5.50 -15.67
N LEU A 41 -19.78 -4.94 -16.74
CA LEU A 41 -20.51 -4.06 -17.67
C LEU A 41 -21.67 -4.80 -18.35
N GLN A 42 -21.47 -6.04 -18.77
CA GLN A 42 -22.54 -6.88 -19.32
C GLN A 42 -23.67 -7.10 -18.32
N ARG A 43 -23.35 -7.40 -17.04
CA ARG A 43 -24.36 -7.58 -15.98
C ARG A 43 -25.15 -6.30 -15.69
N ILE A 44 -24.47 -5.13 -15.72
CA ILE A 44 -25.12 -3.84 -15.45
C ILE A 44 -26.14 -3.51 -16.54
N HIS A 45 -25.83 -3.79 -17.79
CA HIS A 45 -26.63 -3.37 -18.93
C HIS A 45 -27.54 -4.46 -19.52
N GLY A 46 -27.31 -5.75 -19.16
CA GLY A 46 -28.11 -6.88 -19.64
C GLY A 46 -28.24 -6.88 -21.15
N ASP A 47 -29.46 -7.09 -21.66
CA ASP A 47 -29.77 -7.10 -23.10
C ASP A 47 -29.51 -5.76 -23.80
N ALA A 48 -29.46 -4.66 -23.02
CA ALA A 48 -29.14 -3.34 -23.57
C ALA A 48 -27.62 -3.08 -23.70
N PHE A 49 -26.76 -4.06 -23.39
CA PHE A 49 -25.32 -3.86 -23.36
C PHE A 49 -24.71 -3.43 -24.70
N LEU A 50 -24.98 -4.14 -25.77
CA LEU A 50 -24.47 -3.78 -27.09
C LEU A 50 -25.03 -2.43 -27.61
N PRO A 51 -26.36 -2.17 -27.54
CA PRO A 51 -26.90 -0.85 -27.85
C PRO A 51 -26.29 0.27 -27.02
N TRP A 52 -26.03 0.03 -25.74
CA TRP A 52 -25.35 0.99 -24.88
C TRP A 52 -23.91 1.23 -25.31
N LEU A 53 -23.15 0.18 -25.61
CA LEU A 53 -21.76 0.25 -26.07
C LEU A 53 -21.66 1.05 -27.38
N HIS A 54 -22.56 0.81 -28.33
CA HIS A 54 -22.65 1.57 -29.59
C HIS A 54 -22.92 3.05 -29.33
N ARG A 55 -23.86 3.39 -28.46
CA ARG A 55 -24.11 4.80 -28.07
C ARG A 55 -22.88 5.45 -27.47
N VAL A 56 -22.21 4.75 -26.55
CA VAL A 56 -20.99 5.25 -25.92
C VAL A 56 -19.88 5.46 -26.96
N ALA A 57 -19.71 4.54 -27.92
CA ALA A 57 -18.70 4.67 -28.96
C ALA A 57 -18.92 5.90 -29.86
N ARG A 58 -20.18 6.17 -30.25
CA ARG A 58 -20.53 7.24 -31.19
C ARG A 58 -20.73 8.61 -30.51
N ALA A 59 -21.03 8.64 -29.23
CA ALA A 59 -21.24 9.90 -28.53
C ALA A 59 -19.95 10.73 -28.48
N PRO A 60 -19.98 12.03 -28.81
CA PRO A 60 -18.84 12.92 -28.60
C PRO A 60 -18.38 12.90 -27.15
N LYS A 61 -17.06 12.89 -26.92
CA LYS A 61 -16.46 12.91 -25.57
C LYS A 61 -15.85 14.28 -25.32
N ASP A 62 -16.55 15.14 -24.59
CA ASP A 62 -15.97 16.35 -24.00
C ASP A 62 -15.80 16.09 -22.49
N LEU A 63 -14.66 15.47 -22.15
CA LEU A 63 -14.31 15.19 -20.75
C LEU A 63 -13.33 16.25 -20.27
N ARG A 64 -13.79 17.09 -19.34
CA ARG A 64 -12.97 18.05 -18.65
C ARG A 64 -12.67 17.56 -17.25
N LEU A 65 -11.39 17.30 -16.98
CA LEU A 65 -10.94 16.93 -15.65
C LEU A 65 -10.42 18.20 -14.93
N ARG A 66 -11.08 18.56 -13.84
CA ARG A 66 -10.61 19.60 -12.93
C ARG A 66 -10.14 18.96 -11.65
N LEU A 67 -8.83 19.08 -11.38
CA LEU A 67 -8.25 18.70 -10.10
C LEU A 67 -8.58 19.80 -9.09
N LEU A 68 -9.42 19.47 -8.13
CA LEU A 68 -9.72 20.35 -7.00
C LEU A 68 -8.73 20.02 -5.89
N GLY A 69 -7.50 20.54 -5.99
CA GLY A 69 -6.53 20.52 -4.89
C GLY A 69 -6.96 21.50 -3.81
N GLY A 70 -6.88 21.09 -2.55
CA GLY A 70 -6.93 22.01 -1.42
C GLY A 70 -5.68 22.91 -1.43
N ASN A 71 -5.77 24.08 -0.83
CA ASN A 71 -4.58 24.87 -0.53
C ASN A 71 -3.90 24.33 0.75
N ASP A 72 -2.67 24.75 1.04
CA ASP A 72 -1.92 24.31 2.21
C ASP A 72 -2.66 24.50 3.53
N ILE A 73 -3.39 25.62 3.67
CA ILE A 73 -4.21 25.90 4.86
C ILE A 73 -5.32 24.87 5.03
N ALA A 74 -5.98 24.48 3.94
CA ALA A 74 -7.05 23.48 3.97
C ALA A 74 -6.50 22.10 4.35
N TYR A 75 -5.41 21.68 3.74
CA TYR A 75 -4.75 20.41 4.07
C TYR A 75 -4.24 20.37 5.51
N THR A 76 -3.63 21.45 6.01
CA THR A 76 -3.20 21.57 7.40
C THR A 76 -4.37 21.43 8.38
N LYS A 77 -5.52 22.07 8.08
CA LYS A 77 -6.74 21.92 8.90
C LYS A 77 -7.29 20.49 8.88
N LEU A 78 -7.21 19.83 7.73
CA LEU A 78 -7.64 18.44 7.58
C LEU A 78 -6.73 17.49 8.36
N ALA A 79 -5.41 17.67 8.29
CA ALA A 79 -4.44 16.88 9.05
C ALA A 79 -4.66 17.01 10.56
N ARG A 80 -4.83 18.22 11.08
CA ARG A 80 -5.17 18.44 12.49
C ARG A 80 -6.52 17.82 12.89
N ARG A 81 -7.50 17.83 12.01
CA ARG A 81 -8.80 17.18 12.26
C ARG A 81 -8.65 15.66 12.28
N TRP A 82 -7.84 15.11 11.39
CA TRP A 82 -7.50 13.69 11.33
C TRP A 82 -6.73 13.24 12.59
N TRP A 83 -5.83 14.06 13.10
CA TRP A 83 -5.03 13.76 14.28
C TRP A 83 -5.85 13.73 15.60
N ARG A 84 -6.88 14.57 15.70
CA ARG A 84 -7.67 14.71 16.94
C ARG A 84 -8.20 13.40 17.53
N PRO A 85 -8.87 12.51 16.79
CA PRO A 85 -9.36 11.24 17.32
C PRO A 85 -8.21 10.32 17.74
N ILE A 86 -7.04 10.39 17.08
CA ILE A 86 -5.84 9.64 17.47
C ILE A 86 -5.34 10.14 18.82
N ALA A 87 -5.08 11.43 18.94
CA ALA A 87 -4.60 12.06 20.18
C ALA A 87 -5.59 11.94 21.36
N ALA A 88 -6.89 11.77 21.09
CA ALA A 88 -7.91 11.58 22.13
C ALA A 88 -7.89 10.17 22.75
N THR A 89 -7.24 9.19 22.14
CA THR A 89 -7.05 7.87 22.76
C THR A 89 -6.02 7.95 23.88
N ARG A 90 -6.13 7.06 24.89
CA ARG A 90 -5.14 6.99 25.99
C ARG A 90 -3.71 6.83 25.45
N VAL A 91 -3.52 5.94 24.50
CA VAL A 91 -2.20 5.65 23.91
C VAL A 91 -1.76 6.80 22.99
N GLY A 92 -2.68 7.36 22.19
CA GLY A 92 -2.40 8.48 21.31
C GLY A 92 -1.97 9.75 22.07
N HIS A 93 -2.56 10.01 23.24
CA HIS A 93 -2.08 11.09 24.12
C HIS A 93 -0.64 10.85 24.61
N ALA A 94 -0.29 9.60 24.90
CA ALA A 94 1.06 9.24 25.33
C ALA A 94 2.11 9.34 24.21
N MET A 95 1.71 9.34 22.94
CA MET A 95 2.61 9.49 21.78
C MET A 95 3.39 10.81 21.79
N GLN A 96 2.90 11.83 22.48
CA GLN A 96 3.62 13.09 22.58
C GLN A 96 5.02 12.90 23.19
N HIS A 97 5.18 12.01 24.18
CA HIS A 97 6.42 11.86 24.95
C HIS A 97 7.02 10.45 24.90
N ARG A 98 6.43 9.53 24.18
CA ARG A 98 6.93 8.16 24.01
C ARG A 98 7.54 7.99 22.62
N PRO A 99 8.48 7.05 22.44
CA PRO A 99 9.03 6.73 21.12
C PRO A 99 7.91 6.33 20.15
N VAL A 100 7.88 6.93 18.96
CA VAL A 100 6.89 6.68 17.92
C VAL A 100 7.54 6.20 16.65
N TYR A 101 6.99 5.14 16.09
CA TYR A 101 7.29 4.66 14.74
C TYR A 101 6.08 4.93 13.84
N PHE A 102 6.22 5.81 12.87
CA PHE A 102 5.22 6.04 11.84
C PHE A 102 5.37 4.98 10.75
N VAL A 103 4.28 4.30 10.42
CA VAL A 103 4.24 3.34 9.31
C VAL A 103 3.08 3.69 8.39
N SER A 104 3.36 3.97 7.13
CA SER A 104 2.37 4.00 6.05
C SER A 104 2.22 2.60 5.48
N SER A 105 1.07 1.95 5.68
CA SER A 105 0.80 0.63 5.11
C SER A 105 -0.71 0.34 5.07
N ASN A 106 -1.09 -0.89 4.70
CA ASN A 106 -2.47 -1.33 4.87
C ASN A 106 -2.81 -1.61 6.35
N LEU A 107 -4.10 -1.55 6.70
CA LEU A 107 -4.58 -1.80 8.07
C LEU A 107 -4.80 -3.29 8.41
N HIS A 108 -4.35 -4.23 7.57
CA HIS A 108 -4.55 -5.65 7.85
C HIS A 108 -3.25 -6.42 8.11
N ALA A 109 -2.14 -6.09 7.44
CA ALA A 109 -0.92 -6.88 7.52
C ALA A 109 -0.30 -6.82 8.92
N ILE A 110 -0.07 -5.63 9.45
CA ILE A 110 0.55 -5.44 10.77
C ILE A 110 -0.29 -6.07 11.90
N PRO A 111 -1.62 -5.85 12.01
CA PRO A 111 -2.43 -6.54 13.01
C PRO A 111 -2.44 -8.05 12.87
N ASN A 112 -2.44 -8.58 11.66
CA ASN A 112 -2.34 -10.03 11.45
C ASN A 112 -1.06 -10.63 12.01
N LEU A 113 0.06 -9.90 11.89
CA LEU A 113 1.36 -10.33 12.39
C LEU A 113 1.52 -10.20 13.92
N LEU A 114 0.74 -9.33 14.55
CA LEU A 114 0.93 -8.96 15.96
C LEU A 114 -0.18 -9.46 16.91
N SER A 115 -1.42 -9.66 16.42
CA SER A 115 -2.58 -9.89 17.29
C SER A 115 -2.90 -11.35 17.56
N GLY A 116 -2.32 -12.29 16.84
CA GLY A 116 -2.68 -13.73 16.93
C GLY A 116 -4.12 -14.04 16.51
N TYR A 117 -4.88 -13.07 16.00
CA TYR A 117 -6.28 -13.26 15.63
C TYR A 117 -6.49 -14.41 14.64
N VAL A 118 -5.64 -14.46 13.61
CA VAL A 118 -5.70 -15.48 12.54
C VAL A 118 -5.25 -16.85 13.06
N GLN A 119 -4.18 -16.89 13.87
CA GLN A 119 -3.63 -18.12 14.44
C GLN A 119 -4.66 -18.83 15.33
N ARG A 120 -5.40 -18.07 16.15
CA ARG A 120 -6.49 -18.62 16.98
C ARG A 120 -7.67 -19.16 16.16
N ARG A 121 -7.80 -18.75 14.89
CA ARG A 121 -8.87 -19.19 13.96
C ARG A 121 -8.40 -20.12 12.87
N ARG A 122 -7.18 -20.67 13.00
CA ARG A 122 -6.55 -21.54 11.98
C ARG A 122 -7.48 -22.65 11.49
N GLN A 123 -8.13 -23.37 12.41
CA GLN A 123 -9.02 -24.47 12.04
C GLN A 123 -10.24 -23.97 11.25
N LEU A 124 -10.89 -22.91 11.72
CA LEU A 124 -12.05 -22.31 11.04
C LEU A 124 -11.69 -21.86 9.62
N LEU A 125 -10.52 -21.26 9.44
CA LEU A 125 -10.05 -20.77 8.13
C LEU A 125 -9.68 -21.94 7.21
N SER A 126 -9.07 -22.99 7.74
CA SER A 126 -8.76 -24.20 6.97
C SER A 126 -10.04 -24.90 6.50
N ASP A 127 -11.06 -25.01 7.36
CA ASP A 127 -12.37 -25.59 7.01
C ASP A 127 -13.12 -24.73 5.97
N PHE A 128 -12.96 -23.39 6.06
CA PHE A 128 -13.51 -22.47 5.07
C PHE A 128 -12.85 -22.68 3.69
N LEU A 129 -11.54 -22.75 3.63
CA LEU A 129 -10.82 -23.01 2.37
C LEU A 129 -11.20 -24.36 1.77
N ALA A 130 -11.25 -25.42 2.58
CA ALA A 130 -11.61 -26.76 2.11
C ALA A 130 -13.04 -26.83 1.51
N ARG A 131 -14.00 -26.12 2.09
CA ARG A 131 -15.37 -26.03 1.56
C ARG A 131 -15.44 -25.33 0.21
N HIS A 132 -14.71 -24.24 0.04
CA HIS A 132 -14.70 -23.48 -1.23
C HIS A 132 -13.86 -24.16 -2.31
N GLU A 133 -12.90 -24.99 -1.95
CA GLU A 133 -12.15 -25.82 -2.88
C GLU A 133 -13.04 -26.95 -3.45
N ALA A 134 -13.89 -27.54 -2.60
CA ALA A 134 -14.81 -28.60 -3.00
C ALA A 134 -16.02 -28.08 -3.84
N ALA A 135 -16.37 -26.82 -3.69
CA ALA A 135 -17.48 -26.16 -4.41
C ALA A 135 -17.05 -24.75 -4.84
N PRO A 136 -16.28 -24.60 -5.93
CA PRO A 136 -15.67 -23.33 -6.35
C PRO A 136 -16.68 -22.43 -7.10
N ASP A 137 -17.79 -22.07 -6.45
CA ASP A 137 -18.78 -21.18 -7.03
C ASP A 137 -18.49 -19.71 -6.73
N GLY A 138 -18.33 -18.91 -7.79
CA GLY A 138 -18.21 -17.46 -7.71
C GLY A 138 -16.82 -16.92 -7.33
N PRO A 139 -16.68 -15.58 -7.13
CA PRO A 139 -15.38 -14.91 -6.98
C PRO A 139 -14.53 -15.41 -5.80
N THR A 140 -15.15 -15.88 -4.72
CA THR A 140 -14.42 -16.42 -3.56
C THR A 140 -13.80 -17.78 -3.89
N GLY A 141 -14.50 -18.62 -4.66
CA GLY A 141 -13.98 -19.91 -5.13
C GLY A 141 -12.77 -19.70 -6.07
N ASP A 142 -12.86 -18.76 -7.00
CA ASP A 142 -11.75 -18.43 -7.90
C ASP A 142 -10.50 -17.97 -7.13
N GLU A 143 -10.67 -17.12 -6.10
CA GLU A 143 -9.56 -16.65 -5.27
C GLU A 143 -8.98 -17.78 -4.39
N VAL A 144 -9.80 -18.69 -3.87
CA VAL A 144 -9.35 -19.89 -3.13
C VAL A 144 -8.55 -20.81 -4.05
N GLN A 145 -8.99 -21.03 -5.28
CA GLN A 145 -8.28 -21.85 -6.24
C GLN A 145 -6.93 -21.22 -6.63
N ALA A 146 -6.89 -19.91 -6.84
CA ALA A 146 -5.65 -19.18 -7.08
C ALA A 146 -4.68 -19.29 -5.88
N LEU A 147 -5.19 -19.20 -4.64
CA LEU A 147 -4.38 -19.38 -3.43
C LEU A 147 -3.79 -20.79 -3.37
N ARG A 148 -4.58 -21.83 -3.64
CA ARG A 148 -4.14 -23.24 -3.66
C ARG A 148 -3.06 -23.49 -4.70
N SER A 149 -3.14 -22.86 -5.86
CA SER A 149 -2.10 -22.99 -6.89
C SER A 149 -0.74 -22.42 -6.48
N LEU A 150 -0.72 -21.46 -5.54
CA LEU A 150 0.50 -20.88 -4.99
C LEU A 150 1.01 -21.59 -3.73
N GLU A 151 0.17 -22.33 -2.99
CA GLU A 151 0.52 -22.97 -1.72
C GLU A 151 1.80 -23.82 -1.73
N PRO A 152 2.15 -24.56 -2.80
CA PRO A 152 3.42 -25.30 -2.83
C PRO A 152 4.67 -24.42 -2.65
N HIS A 153 4.52 -23.12 -2.91
CA HIS A 153 5.61 -22.14 -2.90
C HIS A 153 5.39 -20.99 -1.90
N ALA A 154 4.17 -20.85 -1.37
CA ALA A 154 3.81 -19.75 -0.47
C ALA A 154 4.11 -20.11 1.00
N ASN A 155 4.39 -19.07 1.80
CA ASN A 155 4.48 -19.24 3.25
C ASN A 155 3.09 -19.59 3.83
N PRO A 156 2.95 -20.68 4.63
CA PRO A 156 1.64 -21.12 5.17
C PRO A 156 0.93 -20.04 6.00
N GLU A 157 1.66 -19.23 6.74
CA GLU A 157 1.06 -18.13 7.52
C GLU A 157 0.46 -17.07 6.61
N ASN A 158 1.15 -16.72 5.51
CA ASN A 158 0.64 -15.77 4.52
C ASN A 158 -0.66 -16.27 3.88
N SER A 159 -0.76 -17.57 3.59
CA SER A 159 -1.98 -18.21 3.07
C SER A 159 -3.14 -18.11 4.06
N LEU A 160 -2.89 -18.29 5.36
CA LEU A 160 -3.92 -18.14 6.40
C LEU A 160 -4.38 -16.69 6.55
N TYR A 161 -3.48 -15.72 6.45
CA TYR A 161 -3.83 -14.29 6.48
C TYR A 161 -4.74 -13.93 5.31
N TYR A 162 -4.47 -14.47 4.15
CA TYR A 162 -5.33 -14.28 2.98
C TYR A 162 -6.68 -14.98 3.13
N ALA A 163 -6.68 -16.20 3.64
CA ALA A 163 -7.91 -16.94 3.97
C ALA A 163 -8.81 -16.15 4.94
N SER A 164 -8.21 -15.50 5.94
CA SER A 164 -8.94 -14.61 6.86
C SER A 164 -9.59 -13.44 6.13
N ARG A 165 -8.91 -12.83 5.17
CA ARG A 165 -9.47 -11.77 4.32
C ARG A 165 -10.67 -12.29 3.52
N LEU A 166 -10.52 -13.44 2.85
CA LEU A 166 -11.61 -14.06 2.08
C LEU A 166 -12.80 -14.40 2.96
N TRP A 167 -12.52 -14.96 4.16
CA TRP A 167 -13.56 -15.29 5.13
C TRP A 167 -14.36 -14.06 5.56
N HIS A 168 -13.69 -12.94 5.88
CA HIS A 168 -14.37 -11.69 6.21
C HIS A 168 -15.13 -11.07 5.03
N GLN A 169 -14.67 -11.29 3.81
CA GLN A 169 -15.39 -10.83 2.61
C GLN A 169 -16.66 -11.66 2.36
N ALA A 170 -16.62 -12.97 2.63
CA ALA A 170 -17.78 -13.85 2.52
C ALA A 170 -18.80 -13.59 3.64
N HIS A 171 -18.33 -13.22 4.84
CA HIS A 171 -19.16 -12.98 6.03
C HIS A 171 -19.10 -11.48 6.41
N ARG A 172 -19.81 -10.64 5.64
CA ARG A 172 -19.76 -9.16 5.80
C ARG A 172 -20.57 -8.65 7.00
N GLU A 173 -20.69 -9.42 8.05
CA GLU A 173 -21.39 -9.02 9.25
C GLU A 173 -20.61 -8.00 10.05
N GLN A 174 -21.28 -6.91 10.48
CA GLN A 174 -20.67 -5.88 11.30
C GLN A 174 -20.18 -6.45 12.63
N SER A 175 -20.92 -7.39 13.22
CA SER A 175 -20.57 -8.09 14.47
C SER A 175 -19.19 -8.74 14.43
N LEU A 176 -18.81 -9.35 13.32
CA LEU A 176 -17.49 -9.99 13.17
C LEU A 176 -16.34 -8.99 13.13
N ARG A 177 -16.56 -7.81 12.56
CA ARG A 177 -15.58 -6.71 12.58
C ARG A 177 -15.43 -6.15 13.98
N ASP A 178 -16.53 -6.00 14.71
CA ASP A 178 -16.54 -5.49 16.07
C ASP A 178 -15.83 -6.44 17.03
N VAL A 179 -16.06 -7.76 16.88
CA VAL A 179 -15.34 -8.80 17.64
C VAL A 179 -13.84 -8.73 17.37
N ARG A 180 -13.43 -8.63 16.11
CA ARG A 180 -12.01 -8.50 15.74
C ARG A 180 -11.40 -7.26 16.37
N ARG A 181 -12.06 -6.11 16.27
CA ARG A 181 -11.60 -4.83 16.86
C ARG A 181 -11.46 -4.93 18.37
N ALA A 182 -12.41 -5.59 19.05
CA ALA A 182 -12.35 -5.78 20.49
C ALA A 182 -11.15 -6.65 20.89
N GLU A 183 -10.94 -7.79 20.22
CA GLU A 183 -9.77 -8.65 20.45
C GLU A 183 -8.44 -7.97 20.17
N GLU A 184 -8.36 -7.16 19.11
CA GLU A 184 -7.18 -6.37 18.78
C GLU A 184 -6.93 -5.27 19.84
N ALA A 185 -7.98 -4.60 20.32
CA ALA A 185 -7.89 -3.57 21.35
C ALA A 185 -7.40 -4.13 22.70
N GLU A 186 -7.85 -5.33 23.10
CA GLU A 186 -7.35 -6.04 24.29
C GLU A 186 -5.84 -6.34 24.21
N ARG A 187 -5.28 -6.35 22.99
CA ARG A 187 -3.86 -6.60 22.70
C ARG A 187 -3.08 -5.34 22.34
N GLY A 188 -3.61 -4.17 22.71
CA GLY A 188 -2.93 -2.91 22.49
C GLY A 188 -2.99 -2.37 21.06
N ILE A 189 -3.87 -2.90 20.19
CA ILE A 189 -4.07 -2.42 18.83
C ILE A 189 -5.41 -1.67 18.73
N THR A 190 -5.38 -0.36 18.75
CA THR A 190 -6.57 0.50 18.66
C THR A 190 -6.80 0.98 17.24
N GLN A 191 -7.92 0.61 16.65
CA GLN A 191 -8.34 1.06 15.32
C GLN A 191 -9.00 2.43 15.39
N ILE A 192 -8.57 3.35 14.53
CA ILE A 192 -9.15 4.68 14.33
C ILE A 192 -9.71 4.73 12.91
N ASP A 193 -11.03 4.90 12.82
CA ASP A 193 -11.69 4.97 11.50
C ASP A 193 -11.33 6.26 10.76
N ALA A 194 -11.38 6.20 9.44
CA ALA A 194 -11.19 7.35 8.58
C ALA A 194 -12.13 8.50 8.98
N SER A 195 -11.56 9.68 9.15
CA SER A 195 -12.32 10.88 9.48
C SER A 195 -12.76 11.61 8.22
N THR A 196 -13.83 12.40 8.33
CA THR A 196 -14.27 13.28 7.23
C THR A 196 -13.15 14.25 6.81
N GLY A 197 -12.71 14.13 5.57
CA GLY A 197 -11.72 15.02 4.94
C GLY A 197 -10.51 14.32 4.38
N PHE A 198 -9.78 13.54 5.17
CA PHE A 198 -8.89 12.50 4.68
C PHE A 198 -9.60 11.16 4.88
N ASP A 199 -9.81 10.43 3.81
CA ASP A 199 -10.36 9.07 3.88
C ASP A 199 -9.23 8.07 4.22
N VAL A 200 -8.57 8.32 5.36
CA VAL A 200 -7.37 7.62 5.82
C VAL A 200 -7.59 7.17 7.26
N GLY A 201 -7.71 5.86 7.45
CA GLY A 201 -7.75 5.24 8.77
C GLY A 201 -6.37 5.10 9.40
N ALA A 202 -6.33 4.83 10.69
CA ALA A 202 -5.09 4.60 11.41
C ALA A 202 -5.23 3.52 12.49
N GLN A 203 -4.11 2.99 12.94
CA GLN A 203 -4.01 2.08 14.08
C GLN A 203 -2.91 2.59 15.01
N VAL A 204 -3.23 2.65 16.29
CA VAL A 204 -2.26 2.94 17.34
C VAL A 204 -1.95 1.63 18.05
N ILE A 205 -0.68 1.21 18.02
CA ILE A 205 -0.23 -0.08 18.52
C ILE A 205 0.79 0.14 19.62
N GLU A 206 0.46 -0.29 20.83
CA GLU A 206 1.33 -0.17 22.01
C GLU A 206 2.15 -1.44 22.18
N LEU A 207 3.48 -1.38 21.95
CA LEU A 207 4.33 -2.58 21.94
C LEU A 207 4.27 -3.33 23.27
N ALA A 208 4.29 -2.63 24.40
CA ALA A 208 4.22 -3.23 25.73
C ALA A 208 2.92 -3.99 26.03
N ALA A 209 1.85 -3.71 25.29
CA ALA A 209 0.56 -4.38 25.47
C ALA A 209 0.39 -5.63 24.58
N LEU A 210 1.30 -5.83 23.63
CA LEU A 210 1.28 -7.01 22.77
C LEU A 210 1.72 -8.27 23.53
N HIS A 211 1.12 -9.40 23.20
CA HIS A 211 1.49 -10.68 23.79
C HIS A 211 2.48 -11.39 22.88
N GLY A 212 3.65 -11.74 23.39
CA GLY A 212 4.69 -12.41 22.62
C GLY A 212 4.26 -13.73 21.98
N SER A 213 3.33 -14.47 22.62
CA SER A 213 2.74 -15.70 22.09
C SER A 213 1.79 -15.50 20.91
N ASP A 214 1.33 -14.26 20.70
CA ASP A 214 0.40 -13.90 19.63
C ASP A 214 1.13 -13.43 18.35
N LEU A 215 2.44 -13.21 18.45
CA LEU A 215 3.23 -12.80 17.29
C LEU A 215 3.27 -13.87 16.20
N ASP A 216 3.40 -13.41 14.96
CA ASP A 216 3.78 -14.29 13.85
C ASP A 216 5.06 -15.08 14.22
N PRO A 217 5.15 -16.38 13.90
CA PRO A 217 6.32 -17.20 14.24
C PRO A 217 7.65 -16.62 13.79
N ARG A 218 7.68 -15.86 12.69
CA ARG A 218 8.89 -15.20 12.16
C ARG A 218 9.35 -14.02 13.04
N LEU A 219 8.47 -13.47 13.88
CA LEU A 219 8.78 -12.42 14.85
C LEU A 219 8.97 -12.97 16.28
N ALA A 220 8.69 -14.24 16.53
CA ALA A 220 8.82 -14.85 17.85
C ALA A 220 10.19 -14.66 18.53
N PRO A 221 11.34 -14.65 17.82
CA PRO A 221 12.64 -14.38 18.43
C PRO A 221 12.74 -13.01 19.13
N TYR A 222 11.91 -12.05 18.75
CA TYR A 222 11.89 -10.67 19.26
C TYR A 222 10.84 -10.45 20.37
N ALA A 223 10.06 -11.46 20.73
CA ALA A 223 8.96 -11.35 21.69
C ALA A 223 9.39 -10.78 23.05
N HIS A 224 10.64 -11.07 23.48
CA HIS A 224 11.19 -10.58 24.74
C HIS A 224 11.36 -9.04 24.80
N ILE A 225 11.39 -8.36 23.65
CA ILE A 225 11.55 -6.91 23.55
C ILE A 225 10.25 -6.18 23.91
N LEU A 226 9.10 -6.79 23.61
CA LEU A 226 7.79 -6.15 23.74
C LEU A 226 7.53 -5.58 25.13
N ALA A 227 7.67 -6.40 26.15
CA ALA A 227 7.38 -6.00 27.53
C ALA A 227 8.29 -4.90 28.08
N ALA A 228 9.49 -4.75 27.50
CA ALA A 228 10.45 -3.74 27.89
C ALA A 228 10.36 -2.44 27.09
N SER A 229 9.63 -2.47 25.96
CA SER A 229 9.51 -1.31 25.07
C SER A 229 8.27 -0.50 25.39
N ASP A 230 8.44 0.79 25.60
CA ASP A 230 7.35 1.77 25.72
C ASP A 230 6.96 2.40 24.38
N ALA A 231 7.55 1.95 23.28
CA ALA A 231 7.31 2.51 21.96
C ALA A 231 5.90 2.22 21.42
N ILE A 232 5.44 3.10 20.55
CA ILE A 232 4.14 3.05 19.89
C ILE A 232 4.34 3.04 18.39
N ILE A 233 3.64 2.15 17.68
CA ILE A 233 3.53 2.19 16.22
C ILE A 233 2.24 2.90 15.85
N LEU A 234 2.35 3.94 15.03
CA LEU A 234 1.23 4.58 14.36
C LEU A 234 1.20 4.07 12.90
N ASN A 235 0.34 3.11 12.64
CA ASN A 235 0.11 2.58 11.30
C ASN A 235 -1.02 3.33 10.60
N VAL A 236 -0.78 3.85 9.41
CA VAL A 236 -1.69 4.74 8.67
C VAL A 236 -1.99 4.16 7.29
N ASP A 237 -3.29 4.13 6.91
CA ASP A 237 -3.78 3.49 5.70
C ASP A 237 -3.44 4.28 4.44
N TYR A 238 -2.29 4.03 3.85
CA TYR A 238 -1.83 4.57 2.56
C TYR A 238 -2.21 6.04 2.32
N PRO A 239 -1.69 6.99 3.08
CA PRO A 239 -1.91 8.40 2.77
C PRO A 239 -1.20 8.75 1.46
N LEU A 240 -1.96 9.09 0.42
CA LEU A 240 -1.44 9.30 -0.92
C LEU A 240 -1.22 10.79 -1.24
N GLY A 241 -0.20 11.08 -2.04
CA GLY A 241 0.08 12.42 -2.54
C GLY A 241 0.31 13.44 -1.42
N LEU A 242 -0.23 14.66 -1.56
CA LEU A 242 -0.07 15.71 -0.56
C LEU A 242 -0.71 15.39 0.80
N ALA A 243 -1.64 14.45 0.87
CA ALA A 243 -2.17 14.00 2.16
C ALA A 243 -1.08 13.35 3.03
N SER A 244 -0.17 12.57 2.42
CA SER A 244 0.96 11.97 3.15
C SER A 244 1.90 13.02 3.74
N TYR A 245 2.22 14.07 2.99
CA TYR A 245 3.01 15.19 3.50
C TYR A 245 2.39 15.83 4.74
N HIS A 246 1.12 16.19 4.68
CA HIS A 246 0.44 16.88 5.78
C HIS A 246 0.22 15.98 6.99
N ILE A 247 -0.02 14.68 6.79
CA ILE A 247 -0.15 13.70 7.87
C ILE A 247 1.19 13.50 8.57
N VAL A 248 2.27 13.26 7.83
CA VAL A 248 3.61 13.09 8.42
C VAL A 248 4.04 14.36 9.14
N ARG A 249 3.83 15.54 8.55
CA ARG A 249 4.12 16.81 9.19
C ARG A 249 3.34 17.00 10.50
N GLU A 250 2.06 16.64 10.55
CA GLU A 250 1.26 16.71 11.78
C GLU A 250 1.81 15.78 12.86
N VAL A 251 2.19 14.55 12.50
CA VAL A 251 2.81 13.59 13.42
C VAL A 251 4.14 14.12 13.96
N MET A 252 5.02 14.62 13.08
CA MET A 252 6.32 15.20 13.46
C MET A 252 6.18 16.43 14.37
N THR A 253 5.07 17.16 14.24
CA THR A 253 4.79 18.34 15.07
C THR A 253 4.18 17.97 16.42
N SER A 254 3.47 16.83 16.48
CA SER A 254 2.70 16.41 17.65
C SER A 254 3.42 15.39 18.53
N CYS A 255 4.51 14.78 18.05
CA CYS A 255 5.29 13.77 18.78
C CYS A 255 6.73 14.26 18.94
N ASP A 256 7.24 14.26 20.18
CA ASP A 256 8.59 14.75 20.50
C ASP A 256 9.69 13.77 20.09
N ASP A 257 9.40 12.47 20.00
CA ASP A 257 10.37 11.40 19.74
C ASP A 257 9.91 10.44 18.62
N VAL A 258 9.98 10.90 17.37
CA VAL A 258 9.72 10.04 16.20
C VAL A 258 11.02 9.33 15.81
N ARG A 259 11.07 8.02 16.09
CA ARG A 259 12.24 7.16 15.90
C ARG A 259 12.39 6.60 14.51
N GLY A 260 11.27 6.39 13.81
CA GLY A 260 11.29 5.84 12.46
C GLY A 260 10.08 6.26 11.65
N VAL A 261 10.29 6.41 10.34
CA VAL A 261 9.26 6.66 9.35
C VAL A 261 9.40 5.65 8.23
N TYR A 262 8.43 4.78 8.10
CA TYR A 262 8.45 3.69 7.12
C TYR A 262 7.24 3.78 6.22
N ALA A 263 7.47 3.67 4.90
CA ALA A 263 6.40 3.58 3.92
C ALA A 263 6.44 2.21 3.23
N ILE A 264 5.32 1.49 3.31
CA ILE A 264 5.07 0.28 2.53
C ILE A 264 3.96 0.63 1.56
N GLY A 265 4.21 0.54 0.26
CA GLY A 265 3.23 0.95 -0.75
C GLY A 265 3.20 0.04 -1.97
N LYS A 266 2.07 0.10 -2.68
CA LYS A 266 1.98 -0.45 -4.04
C LYS A 266 2.62 0.51 -5.01
N ALA A 267 3.34 -0.03 -5.98
CA ALA A 267 3.87 0.76 -7.07
C ALA A 267 3.69 0.05 -8.41
N ALA A 268 3.70 0.84 -9.48
CA ALA A 268 3.95 0.27 -10.78
C ALA A 268 5.46 0.14 -10.99
N THR A 269 5.86 -0.95 -11.60
CA THR A 269 7.25 -1.18 -11.98
C THR A 269 7.46 -1.02 -13.48
N LEU A 270 8.62 -0.51 -13.86
CA LEU A 270 9.04 -0.39 -15.26
C LEU A 270 10.12 -1.42 -15.64
N ASN A 271 10.68 -2.16 -14.68
CA ASN A 271 11.79 -3.08 -14.87
C ASN A 271 11.69 -4.41 -14.11
N ALA A 272 10.66 -4.63 -13.31
CA ALA A 272 10.49 -5.83 -12.49
C ALA A 272 9.20 -6.59 -12.81
N ALA A 273 8.96 -7.71 -12.14
CA ALA A 273 7.74 -8.49 -12.25
C ALA A 273 6.71 -8.08 -11.18
N ILE A 274 5.43 -8.41 -11.41
CA ILE A 274 4.37 -8.23 -10.40
C ILE A 274 4.72 -9.09 -9.18
N GLY A 275 4.64 -8.50 -7.99
CA GLY A 275 4.98 -9.13 -6.72
C GLY A 275 6.40 -8.84 -6.25
N ASP A 276 7.33 -8.42 -7.11
CA ASP A 276 8.68 -8.05 -6.68
C ASP A 276 8.68 -6.85 -5.72
N VAL A 277 9.61 -6.86 -4.79
CA VAL A 277 9.83 -5.77 -3.83
C VAL A 277 10.89 -4.81 -4.33
N LEU A 278 10.59 -3.53 -4.28
CA LEU A 278 11.36 -2.46 -4.88
C LEU A 278 11.84 -1.50 -3.77
N LEU A 279 13.14 -1.43 -3.55
CA LEU A 279 13.77 -0.62 -2.51
C LEU A 279 14.45 0.59 -3.15
N SER A 280 13.77 1.74 -3.07
CA SER A 280 14.24 2.97 -3.69
C SER A 280 15.30 3.65 -2.83
N SER A 281 16.36 4.13 -3.46
CA SER A 281 17.39 4.99 -2.87
C SER A 281 17.34 6.43 -3.38
N GLU A 282 16.56 6.65 -4.43
CA GLU A 282 16.31 7.97 -5.01
C GLU A 282 14.82 8.11 -5.40
N VAL A 283 14.24 9.27 -5.11
CA VAL A 283 12.85 9.61 -5.44
C VAL A 283 12.78 10.99 -6.08
N PHE A 284 12.16 11.10 -7.25
CA PHE A 284 11.76 12.37 -7.84
C PHE A 284 10.30 12.63 -7.52
N ASP A 285 10.01 13.78 -6.92
CA ASP A 285 8.65 14.17 -6.54
C ASP A 285 8.08 15.19 -7.53
N GLU A 286 7.06 14.81 -8.27
CA GLU A 286 6.37 15.74 -9.18
C GLU A 286 5.64 16.89 -8.47
N HIS A 287 5.37 16.79 -7.15
CA HIS A 287 4.69 17.86 -6.41
C HIS A 287 5.60 19.06 -6.15
N SER A 288 6.80 18.78 -5.65
CA SER A 288 7.80 19.79 -5.30
C SER A 288 8.83 20.05 -6.41
N GLY A 289 8.95 19.10 -7.36
CA GLY A 289 10.04 19.08 -8.33
C GLY A 289 11.39 18.66 -7.74
N ASN A 290 11.42 18.27 -6.46
CA ASN A 290 12.64 17.84 -5.79
C ASN A 290 13.04 16.41 -6.15
N ARG A 291 14.35 16.17 -6.12
CA ARG A 291 14.95 14.85 -6.23
C ARG A 291 15.65 14.51 -4.92
N TYR A 292 15.14 13.52 -4.21
CA TYR A 292 15.65 13.07 -2.93
C TYR A 292 16.54 11.86 -3.10
N ALA A 293 17.78 11.90 -2.60
CA ALA A 293 18.66 10.76 -2.45
C ALA A 293 18.85 10.48 -0.95
N PHE A 294 18.62 9.25 -0.53
CA PHE A 294 18.62 8.87 0.89
C PHE A 294 19.12 7.44 1.10
N PRO A 295 19.75 7.16 2.25
CA PRO A 295 20.04 5.81 2.67
C PRO A 295 18.73 5.16 3.11
N ASN A 296 18.21 4.22 2.31
CA ASN A 296 17.03 3.45 2.71
C ASN A 296 17.41 2.51 3.85
N ALA A 297 16.61 2.50 4.93
CA ALA A 297 16.81 1.62 6.08
C ALA A 297 16.73 0.12 5.73
N PHE A 298 16.15 -0.21 4.58
CA PHE A 298 15.97 -1.57 4.10
C PHE A 298 16.83 -1.84 2.86
N ARG A 299 17.42 -3.04 2.85
CA ARG A 299 18.09 -3.61 1.68
C ARG A 299 17.40 -4.90 1.27
N ALA A 300 17.67 -5.38 0.06
CA ALA A 300 17.09 -6.61 -0.46
C ALA A 300 17.27 -7.79 0.52
N LYS A 301 18.42 -7.92 1.19
CA LYS A 301 18.67 -8.97 2.19
C LYS A 301 17.69 -8.96 3.36
N ASP A 302 17.20 -7.78 3.77
CA ASP A 302 16.31 -7.63 4.94
C ASP A 302 14.90 -8.10 4.63
N VAL A 303 14.48 -8.01 3.37
CA VAL A 303 13.16 -8.42 2.90
C VAL A 303 13.17 -9.83 2.33
N SER A 304 14.22 -10.20 1.57
CA SER A 304 14.30 -11.50 0.87
C SER A 304 14.21 -12.71 1.79
N LYS A 305 14.64 -12.61 3.04
CA LYS A 305 14.50 -13.70 4.03
C LYS A 305 13.04 -14.04 4.37
N PHE A 306 12.11 -13.13 4.07
CA PHE A 306 10.67 -13.31 4.28
C PHE A 306 9.91 -13.60 2.98
N LEU A 307 10.55 -13.44 1.83
CA LEU A 307 9.98 -13.76 0.53
C LEU A 307 10.12 -15.26 0.24
N THR A 308 9.13 -15.82 -0.41
CA THR A 308 9.13 -17.22 -0.85
C THR A 308 8.99 -17.37 -2.37
N ILE A 309 8.36 -16.40 -3.02
CA ILE A 309 8.05 -16.45 -4.46
C ILE A 309 8.71 -15.29 -5.21
N ALA A 310 8.61 -14.09 -4.63
CA ALA A 310 9.05 -12.85 -5.27
C ALA A 310 10.52 -12.53 -4.99
N SER A 311 11.05 -11.56 -5.71
CA SER A 311 12.42 -11.04 -5.53
C SER A 311 12.41 -9.66 -4.88
N ALA A 312 13.54 -9.26 -4.27
CA ALA A 312 13.74 -7.90 -3.79
C ALA A 312 14.88 -7.22 -4.57
N LEU A 313 14.65 -5.99 -4.98
CA LEU A 313 15.53 -5.21 -5.84
C LEU A 313 15.97 -3.93 -5.12
N ASP A 314 17.28 -3.81 -4.87
CA ASP A 314 17.91 -2.61 -4.28
C ASP A 314 18.11 -1.50 -5.31
N ASN A 315 18.40 -0.29 -4.80
CA ASN A 315 18.84 0.87 -5.56
C ASN A 315 17.87 1.28 -6.67
N GLN A 316 16.57 1.13 -6.40
CA GLN A 316 15.57 1.57 -7.35
C GLN A 316 15.44 3.11 -7.35
N THR A 317 15.03 3.66 -8.47
CA THR A 317 14.75 5.09 -8.65
C THR A 317 13.25 5.26 -8.86
N ALA A 318 12.60 5.94 -7.92
CA ALA A 318 11.16 6.16 -7.98
C ALA A 318 10.80 7.54 -8.52
N VAL A 319 9.63 7.62 -9.15
CA VAL A 319 8.94 8.88 -9.41
C VAL A 319 7.61 8.88 -8.65
N THR A 320 7.44 9.89 -7.77
CA THR A 320 6.15 10.18 -7.15
C THR A 320 5.30 11.00 -8.10
N VAL A 321 4.25 10.40 -8.61
CA VAL A 321 3.35 11.07 -9.56
C VAL A 321 2.16 11.73 -8.86
N ARG A 322 1.67 12.83 -9.42
CA ARG A 322 0.52 13.58 -8.86
C ARG A 322 -0.80 12.83 -8.95
N GLY A 323 -0.92 11.84 -9.83
CA GLY A 323 -2.12 11.04 -9.98
C GLY A 323 -1.99 9.99 -11.07
N THR A 324 -2.50 8.80 -10.79
CA THR A 324 -2.40 7.64 -11.69
C THR A 324 -3.17 7.82 -13.00
N PHE A 325 -4.28 8.56 -12.98
CA PHE A 325 -5.11 8.84 -14.16
C PHE A 325 -4.47 9.85 -15.14
N LEU A 326 -3.41 10.54 -14.73
CA LEU A 326 -2.63 11.43 -15.61
C LEU A 326 -1.59 10.64 -16.42
N GLN A 327 -1.35 9.37 -16.08
CA GLN A 327 -0.36 8.55 -16.75
C GLN A 327 -0.87 8.10 -18.12
N ASN A 328 -0.01 8.18 -19.11
CA ASN A 328 -0.23 7.69 -20.47
C ASN A 328 1.05 7.05 -21.00
N GLN A 329 0.97 6.39 -22.15
CA GLN A 329 2.10 5.67 -22.76
C GLN A 329 3.33 6.58 -22.96
N ALA A 330 3.12 7.85 -23.34
CA ALA A 330 4.23 8.79 -23.57
C ALA A 330 4.91 9.18 -22.25
N SER A 331 4.13 9.41 -21.18
CA SER A 331 4.67 9.69 -19.84
C SER A 331 5.48 8.50 -19.30
N LEU A 332 4.94 7.29 -19.41
CA LEU A 332 5.62 6.07 -18.98
C LEU A 332 6.90 5.82 -19.77
N GLY A 333 6.88 6.04 -21.11
CA GLY A 333 8.06 5.94 -21.95
C GLY A 333 9.15 6.94 -21.58
N ARG A 334 8.75 8.17 -21.21
CA ARG A 334 9.69 9.17 -20.71
C ARG A 334 10.31 8.76 -19.37
N TYR A 335 9.52 8.31 -18.40
CA TYR A 335 10.05 7.82 -17.11
C TYR A 335 11.04 6.67 -17.31
N TYR A 336 10.70 5.71 -18.16
CA TYR A 336 11.61 4.62 -18.52
C TYR A 336 12.92 5.13 -19.16
N GLY A 337 12.83 6.08 -20.10
CA GLY A 337 13.99 6.70 -20.74
C GLY A 337 14.87 7.51 -19.76
N GLU A 338 14.26 8.10 -18.73
CA GLU A 338 14.95 8.80 -17.63
C GLU A 338 15.45 7.85 -16.52
N ARG A 339 15.33 6.53 -16.73
CA ARG A 339 15.78 5.47 -15.82
C ARG A 339 15.01 5.37 -14.50
N PHE A 340 13.79 5.86 -14.44
CA PHE A 340 12.91 5.51 -13.34
C PHE A 340 12.47 4.06 -13.47
N THR A 341 12.43 3.38 -12.33
CA THR A 341 12.05 1.95 -12.25
C THR A 341 10.76 1.74 -11.48
N VAL A 342 10.37 2.73 -10.66
CA VAL A 342 9.19 2.70 -9.79
C VAL A 342 8.34 3.94 -10.03
N VAL A 343 7.01 3.75 -10.16
CA VAL A 343 6.02 4.84 -10.25
C VAL A 343 5.04 4.67 -9.11
N GLU A 344 4.98 5.66 -8.20
CA GLU A 344 4.24 5.60 -6.94
C GLU A 344 3.63 6.97 -6.59
N MET A 345 2.98 7.13 -5.44
CA MET A 345 2.21 8.33 -5.12
C MET A 345 2.46 8.92 -3.72
N GLU A 346 3.37 8.37 -2.90
CA GLU A 346 3.53 8.80 -1.50
C GLU A 346 4.95 9.17 -1.07
N ALA A 347 5.97 8.56 -1.65
CA ALA A 347 7.34 8.67 -1.15
C ALA A 347 7.89 10.11 -1.18
N GLY A 348 7.70 10.83 -2.26
CA GLY A 348 8.17 12.21 -2.38
C GLY A 348 7.60 13.15 -1.32
N PRO A 349 6.28 13.23 -1.14
CA PRO A 349 5.65 14.01 -0.07
C PRO A 349 6.08 13.61 1.35
N ILE A 350 6.25 12.30 1.64
CA ILE A 350 6.79 11.84 2.93
C ILE A 350 8.21 12.36 3.14
N LEU A 351 9.08 12.23 2.13
CA LEU A 351 10.46 12.74 2.16
C LEU A 351 10.49 14.25 2.35
N SER A 352 9.60 15.00 1.70
CA SER A 352 9.47 16.46 1.92
C SER A 352 9.16 16.77 3.38
N ALA A 353 8.18 16.09 3.99
CA ALA A 353 7.80 16.32 5.38
C ALA A 353 8.94 15.96 6.35
N VAL A 354 9.59 14.82 6.15
CA VAL A 354 10.74 14.40 6.97
C VAL A 354 11.90 15.40 6.83
N TYR A 355 12.21 15.85 5.62
CA TYR A 355 13.28 16.82 5.41
C TYR A 355 13.00 18.14 6.13
N GLU A 356 11.81 18.70 5.99
CA GLU A 356 11.41 19.94 6.64
C GLU A 356 11.39 19.84 8.18
N ALA A 357 11.01 18.68 8.73
CA ALA A 357 11.07 18.45 10.16
C ALA A 357 12.52 18.49 10.70
N THR A 358 13.49 18.07 9.88
CA THR A 358 14.91 18.05 10.25
C THR A 358 15.64 19.33 9.86
N ARG A 359 15.09 20.14 8.95
CA ARG A 359 15.64 21.39 8.42
C ARG A 359 14.54 22.45 8.33
N PRO A 360 14.01 22.94 9.46
CA PRO A 360 12.83 23.81 9.49
C PRO A 360 13.06 25.20 8.85
N ASP A 361 14.31 25.59 8.63
CA ASP A 361 14.74 26.81 7.98
C ASP A 361 14.72 26.72 6.45
N ARG A 362 14.46 25.54 5.88
CA ARG A 362 14.49 25.31 4.43
C ARG A 362 13.19 24.68 3.92
N HIS A 363 12.72 25.23 2.82
CA HIS A 363 11.59 24.67 2.05
C HIS A 363 12.00 24.58 0.57
N PRO A 364 12.75 23.52 0.17
CA PRO A 364 13.31 23.40 -1.17
C PRO A 364 12.23 23.10 -2.22
N SER A 365 12.43 23.63 -3.44
CA SER A 365 11.60 23.34 -4.60
C SER A 365 12.44 23.26 -5.85
N GLY A 366 12.31 22.15 -6.60
CA GLY A 366 13.10 21.92 -7.81
C GLY A 366 14.59 21.63 -7.54
N GLU A 367 14.93 21.14 -6.36
CA GLU A 367 16.31 20.91 -5.93
C GLU A 367 16.66 19.42 -5.84
N ARG A 368 17.97 19.12 -5.88
CA ARG A 368 18.50 17.82 -5.49
C ARG A 368 18.90 17.85 -4.02
N ILE A 369 18.23 17.03 -3.23
CA ILE A 369 18.39 16.92 -1.78
C ILE A 369 19.03 15.59 -1.45
N VAL A 370 20.10 15.61 -0.66
CA VAL A 370 20.74 14.41 -0.15
C VAL A 370 20.47 14.35 1.36
N PHE A 371 19.79 13.32 1.82
CA PHE A 371 19.58 13.07 3.23
C PHE A 371 20.90 12.64 3.87
N ARG A 372 21.39 13.46 4.78
CA ARG A 372 22.55 13.19 5.63
C ARG A 372 22.16 13.51 7.06
N ASP A 373 22.58 12.68 7.98
CA ASP A 373 22.42 12.89 9.42
C ASP A 373 20.94 13.16 9.84
N VAL A 374 20.03 12.38 9.29
CA VAL A 374 18.62 12.38 9.71
C VAL A 374 18.54 11.71 11.08
N PRO A 375 17.94 12.35 12.11
CA PRO A 375 17.94 11.84 13.49
C PRO A 375 17.01 10.65 13.71
N MET A 376 16.32 10.19 12.68
CA MET A 376 15.38 9.06 12.72
C MET A 376 15.69 8.05 11.61
N ASP A 377 15.29 6.82 11.85
CA ASP A 377 15.35 5.78 10.83
C ASP A 377 14.31 6.01 9.73
N PHE A 378 14.69 5.82 8.47
CA PHE A 378 13.80 6.10 7.35
C PHE A 378 13.89 5.01 6.29
N GLY A 379 12.73 4.47 5.88
CA GLY A 379 12.69 3.41 4.89
C GLY A 379 11.45 3.41 4.01
N ILE A 380 11.65 3.06 2.73
CA ILE A 380 10.59 2.90 1.74
C ILE A 380 10.69 1.51 1.13
N ILE A 381 9.60 0.78 1.19
CA ILE A 381 9.43 -0.54 0.58
C ILE A 381 8.23 -0.48 -0.35
N HIS A 382 8.45 -0.48 -1.64
CA HIS A 382 7.37 -0.66 -2.61
C HIS A 382 7.29 -2.11 -3.06
N TYR A 383 6.10 -2.56 -3.47
CA TYR A 383 5.94 -3.82 -4.16
C TYR A 383 5.15 -3.63 -5.46
N ALA A 384 5.61 -4.31 -6.50
CA ALA A 384 5.08 -4.18 -7.84
C ALA A 384 3.65 -4.73 -7.93
N SER A 385 2.68 -3.86 -8.13
CA SER A 385 1.27 -4.23 -8.37
C SER A 385 0.89 -4.19 -9.84
N ASP A 386 1.64 -3.47 -10.65
CA ASP A 386 1.34 -3.21 -12.06
C ASP A 386 2.62 -3.09 -12.88
N THR A 387 2.50 -3.49 -14.17
CA THR A 387 3.56 -3.35 -15.17
C THR A 387 3.05 -2.55 -16.37
N PRO A 388 2.74 -1.24 -16.20
CA PRO A 388 1.99 -0.46 -17.18
C PRO A 388 2.74 -0.25 -18.51
N TYR A 389 4.06 -0.26 -18.47
CA TYR A 389 4.89 -0.07 -19.69
C TYR A 389 4.86 -1.30 -20.58
N SER A 390 4.97 -2.50 -20.01
CA SER A 390 5.07 -3.75 -20.76
C SER A 390 3.71 -4.39 -21.09
N GLN A 391 2.70 -4.21 -20.22
CA GLN A 391 1.42 -4.90 -20.33
C GLN A 391 0.20 -3.98 -20.44
N ALA A 392 0.38 -2.67 -20.57
CA ALA A 392 -0.67 -1.65 -20.67
C ALA A 392 -1.76 -1.75 -19.57
N ARG A 393 -1.42 -2.20 -18.36
CA ARG A 393 -2.32 -2.30 -17.23
C ARG A 393 -2.38 -0.96 -16.49
N THR A 394 -3.55 -0.64 -15.95
CA THR A 394 -3.74 0.62 -15.20
C THR A 394 -3.21 0.49 -13.78
N LEU A 395 -2.51 1.53 -13.31
CA LEU A 395 -2.02 1.65 -11.95
C LEU A 395 -3.17 1.56 -10.92
N GLY A 396 -2.96 0.78 -9.87
CA GLY A 396 -3.86 0.72 -8.72
C GLY A 396 -5.21 0.05 -8.98
N SER A 397 -5.43 -0.58 -10.14
CA SER A 397 -6.70 -1.20 -10.48
C SER A 397 -7.03 -2.48 -9.70
N ARG A 398 -6.05 -3.06 -9.02
CA ARG A 398 -6.21 -4.32 -8.28
C ARG A 398 -6.12 -4.11 -6.77
N GLY A 399 -7.04 -4.73 -6.04
CA GLY A 399 -6.90 -4.98 -4.62
C GLY A 399 -5.68 -5.87 -4.31
N LEU A 400 -5.49 -6.27 -3.05
CA LEU A 400 -4.51 -7.30 -2.72
C LEU A 400 -4.91 -8.57 -3.49
N SER A 401 -4.08 -8.94 -4.45
CA SER A 401 -4.21 -10.22 -5.17
C SER A 401 -3.39 -11.29 -4.48
N VAL A 402 -3.62 -12.53 -4.85
CA VAL A 402 -2.85 -13.67 -4.36
C VAL A 402 -1.36 -13.48 -4.63
N GLU A 403 -0.99 -12.90 -5.78
CA GLU A 403 0.41 -12.61 -6.15
C GLU A 403 1.08 -11.56 -5.27
N GLY A 404 0.31 -10.64 -4.67
CA GLY A 404 0.84 -9.58 -3.79
C GLY A 404 0.98 -9.96 -2.32
N ILE A 405 0.52 -11.16 -1.92
CA ILE A 405 0.52 -11.59 -0.52
C ILE A 405 1.95 -11.67 0.02
N ASP A 406 2.83 -12.36 -0.72
CA ASP A 406 4.21 -12.63 -0.32
C ASP A 406 4.95 -11.31 -0.03
N ALA A 407 4.92 -10.39 -1.00
CA ALA A 407 5.55 -9.08 -0.87
C ALA A 407 4.96 -8.21 0.24
N THR A 408 3.63 -8.23 0.41
CA THR A 408 2.95 -7.45 1.46
C THR A 408 3.39 -7.88 2.85
N TYR A 409 3.41 -9.19 3.12
CA TYR A 409 3.81 -9.69 4.44
C TYR A 409 5.32 -9.65 4.64
N ALA A 410 6.13 -9.87 3.61
CA ALA A 410 7.57 -9.71 3.69
C ALA A 410 7.96 -8.27 4.03
N ALA A 411 7.35 -7.27 3.39
CA ALA A 411 7.58 -5.86 3.69
C ALA A 411 7.14 -5.50 5.13
N ALA A 412 5.97 -5.95 5.57
CA ALA A 412 5.48 -5.71 6.92
C ALA A 412 6.36 -6.37 7.98
N LEU A 413 6.84 -7.60 7.75
CA LEU A 413 7.78 -8.31 8.63
C LEU A 413 9.12 -7.59 8.71
N ALA A 414 9.67 -7.12 7.59
CA ALA A 414 10.92 -6.39 7.57
C ALA A 414 10.82 -5.08 8.40
N VAL A 415 9.71 -4.35 8.27
CA VAL A 415 9.47 -3.14 9.06
C VAL A 415 9.33 -3.46 10.55
N LEU A 416 8.53 -4.47 10.92
CA LEU A 416 8.35 -4.85 12.32
C LEU A 416 9.65 -5.36 12.95
N GLU A 417 10.40 -6.18 12.23
CA GLU A 417 11.72 -6.62 12.70
C GLU A 417 12.67 -5.44 12.91
N ARG A 418 12.73 -4.49 11.97
CA ARG A 418 13.55 -3.27 12.09
C ARG A 418 13.16 -2.47 13.32
N ILE A 419 11.88 -2.26 13.58
CA ILE A 419 11.38 -1.58 14.77
C ILE A 419 11.84 -2.32 16.04
N LEU A 420 11.65 -3.63 16.11
CA LEU A 420 12.01 -4.42 17.27
C LEU A 420 13.52 -4.44 17.52
N LEU A 421 14.35 -4.51 16.47
CA LEU A 421 15.79 -4.40 16.57
C LEU A 421 16.25 -3.02 17.06
N THR A 422 15.63 -1.94 16.56
CA THR A 422 15.90 -0.57 17.02
C THR A 422 15.52 -0.40 18.50
N GLU A 423 14.38 -0.94 18.92
CA GLU A 423 13.97 -0.93 20.32
C GLU A 423 14.91 -1.77 21.22
N ARG A 424 15.37 -2.92 20.75
CA ARG A 424 16.37 -3.70 21.46
C ARG A 424 17.63 -2.88 21.74
N SER A 425 18.19 -2.23 20.72
CA SER A 425 19.39 -1.39 20.86
C SER A 425 19.13 -0.19 21.78
N ARG A 426 17.96 0.43 21.74
CA ARG A 426 17.56 1.52 22.62
C ARG A 426 17.50 1.08 24.09
N ILE A 427 16.88 -0.06 24.37
CA ILE A 427 16.68 -0.60 25.72
C ILE A 427 18.00 -1.09 26.31
N SER A 428 18.85 -1.75 25.50
CA SER A 428 20.16 -2.23 25.97
C SER A 428 21.19 -1.11 26.16
N GLY A 429 20.92 0.12 25.73
CA GLY A 429 21.87 1.23 25.77
C GLY A 429 23.01 1.10 24.75
N GLU A 430 22.96 0.11 23.88
CA GLU A 430 23.88 -0.06 22.76
C GLU A 430 23.58 1.00 21.70
N ARG A 431 24.45 1.99 21.54
CA ARG A 431 24.44 2.83 20.33
C ARG A 431 24.79 1.91 19.17
N GLY A 432 23.89 1.80 18.22
CA GLY A 432 24.15 1.01 17.02
C GLY A 432 25.42 1.52 16.34
N GLU A 433 26.51 0.80 16.51
CA GLU A 433 27.61 0.83 15.57
C GLU A 433 27.08 0.17 14.30
N GLU A 434 26.53 0.96 13.40
CA GLU A 434 26.26 0.52 12.04
C GLU A 434 27.62 0.20 11.42
N GLU A 435 27.90 -1.09 11.26
CA GLU A 435 28.90 -1.59 10.33
C GLU A 435 28.60 -1.04 8.92
N HIS A 436 29.16 0.11 8.63
CA HIS A 436 29.46 0.50 7.28
C HIS A 436 30.71 -0.27 6.85
N ALA A 437 30.52 -1.52 6.47
CA ALA A 437 31.52 -2.24 5.67
C ALA A 437 31.36 -1.82 4.20
N PRO A 438 32.48 -1.59 3.49
CA PRO A 438 32.56 -1.00 2.17
C PRO A 438 31.92 -1.83 1.05
#